data_0990df0e0a96c8ff61b64107584dce2c
#
_entry.id   0990df0e0a96c8ff61b64107584dce2c
#
_cell.length_a   1.000
_cell.length_b   1.000
_cell.length_c   1.000
_cell.angle_alpha   90.00
_cell.angle_beta   90.00
_cell.angle_gamma   90.00
#
_symmetry.space_group_name_H-M   'P 1'
#
loop_
_entity.id
_entity.type
_entity.pdbx_description
1 polymer ?
#
loop_
_entity_poly.entity_id
_entity_poly.type
_entity_poly.pdbx_seq_one_letter_code
_entity_poly.pdbx_strand_id
1 'polypeptide(L)'
;QGVCPTGWHVPSDCEWMYLENSLGMTTADQQLTGVYRTSGDVDYDLSSAVSGGTNNSGFSGLLAGDRSSVGPFYDRTSGGYWWSSSATGATTASLRFLYSGSRGVCRVSVSKAYGFSVRCLKD
;
A
#
# COMPACT_ATOMS: atom_id res chain seq x y z
N GLN A 1 -7.95 -16.84 -12.80
CA GLN A 1 -6.52 -16.52 -12.77
C GLN A 1 -6.38 -15.05 -12.45
N GLY A 2 -5.64 -14.73 -11.39
CA GLY A 2 -5.47 -13.35 -10.91
C GLY A 2 -4.44 -12.56 -11.71
N VAL A 3 -4.18 -11.32 -11.31
CA VAL A 3 -3.17 -10.43 -11.91
C VAL A 3 -1.73 -10.90 -11.64
N CYS A 4 -1.53 -11.70 -10.59
CA CYS A 4 -0.23 -12.26 -10.23
C CYS A 4 0.09 -13.55 -11.00
N PRO A 5 1.40 -13.86 -11.23
CA PRO A 5 1.82 -15.12 -11.85
C PRO A 5 1.44 -16.34 -11.00
N THR A 6 1.52 -17.54 -11.59
CA THR A 6 1.34 -18.80 -10.84
C THR A 6 2.34 -18.91 -9.69
N GLY A 7 1.87 -19.28 -8.49
CA GLY A 7 2.67 -19.32 -7.27
C GLY A 7 2.87 -17.97 -6.60
N TRP A 8 2.06 -16.97 -7.01
CA TRP A 8 2.05 -15.63 -6.42
C TRP A 8 0.62 -15.12 -6.28
N HIS A 9 0.37 -14.30 -5.28
CA HIS A 9 -0.94 -13.69 -5.04
C HIS A 9 -0.82 -12.20 -4.70
N VAL A 10 -1.96 -11.48 -4.78
CA VAL A 10 -2.08 -10.11 -4.26
C VAL A 10 -2.17 -10.19 -2.74
N PRO A 11 -1.29 -9.53 -1.97
CA PRO A 11 -1.31 -9.63 -0.52
C PRO A 11 -2.66 -9.27 0.09
N SER A 12 -3.10 -10.04 1.07
CA SER A 12 -4.24 -9.72 1.91
C SER A 12 -3.92 -8.54 2.86
N ASP A 13 -4.94 -7.98 3.48
CA ASP A 13 -4.78 -6.94 4.48
C ASP A 13 -3.97 -7.40 5.70
N CYS A 14 -4.11 -8.67 6.09
CA CYS A 14 -3.32 -9.28 7.17
C CYS A 14 -1.83 -9.42 6.80
N GLU A 15 -1.52 -9.78 5.56
CA GLU A 15 -0.13 -9.88 5.09
C GLU A 15 0.54 -8.51 5.00
N TRP A 16 -0.20 -7.48 4.62
CA TRP A 16 0.26 -6.09 4.74
C TRP A 16 0.56 -5.72 6.20
N MET A 17 -0.35 -6.07 7.13
CA MET A 17 -0.12 -5.82 8.57
C MET A 17 1.08 -6.60 9.10
N TYR A 18 1.31 -7.82 8.63
CA TYR A 18 2.49 -8.61 8.98
C TYR A 18 3.79 -7.93 8.53
N LEU A 19 3.83 -7.45 7.27
CA LEU A 19 4.98 -6.68 6.77
C LEU A 19 5.19 -5.41 7.60
N GLU A 20 4.15 -4.64 7.84
CA GLU A 20 4.20 -3.40 8.64
C GLU A 20 4.72 -3.68 10.06
N ASN A 21 4.28 -4.77 10.69
CA ASN A 21 4.77 -5.20 12.00
C ASN A 21 6.26 -5.56 11.98
N SER A 22 6.69 -6.31 10.96
CA SER A 22 8.11 -6.72 10.82
C SER A 22 9.05 -5.53 10.62
N LEU A 23 8.53 -4.40 10.16
CA LEU A 23 9.24 -3.13 10.00
C LEU A 23 9.09 -2.21 11.23
N GLY A 24 8.46 -2.67 12.30
CA GLY A 24 8.39 -1.97 13.57
C GLY A 24 7.08 -1.20 13.83
N MET A 25 6.05 -1.32 12.96
CA MET A 25 4.76 -0.71 13.25
C MET A 25 4.10 -1.38 14.46
N THR A 26 3.65 -0.59 15.42
CA THR A 26 2.96 -1.13 16.61
C THR A 26 1.63 -1.78 16.25
N THR A 27 1.20 -2.78 17.03
CA THR A 27 -0.10 -3.43 16.84
C THR A 27 -1.26 -2.43 16.95
N ALA A 28 -1.15 -1.42 17.80
CA ALA A 28 -2.15 -0.37 17.94
C ALA A 28 -2.29 0.44 16.63
N ASP A 29 -1.18 0.87 16.03
CA ASP A 29 -1.21 1.61 14.77
C ASP A 29 -1.72 0.75 13.61
N GLN A 30 -1.37 -0.54 13.56
CA GLN A 30 -1.84 -1.45 12.51
C GLN A 30 -3.38 -1.51 12.42
N GLN A 31 -4.09 -1.35 13.53
CA GLN A 31 -5.55 -1.39 13.57
C GLN A 31 -6.20 -0.08 13.07
N LEU A 32 -5.47 1.01 13.02
CA LEU A 32 -6.00 2.30 12.58
C LEU A 32 -6.28 2.31 11.08
N THR A 33 -7.34 3.02 10.70
CA THR A 33 -7.74 3.24 9.30
C THR A 33 -8.04 4.71 9.06
N GLY A 34 -7.82 5.18 7.82
CA GLY A 34 -8.10 6.56 7.44
C GLY A 34 -7.13 7.60 8.00
N VAL A 35 -6.05 7.17 8.62
CA VAL A 35 -5.00 8.04 9.17
C VAL A 35 -3.62 7.56 8.73
N TYR A 36 -2.64 8.45 8.74
CA TYR A 36 -1.23 8.10 8.57
C TYR A 36 -0.69 7.47 9.85
N ARG A 37 -0.20 6.25 9.74
CA ARG A 37 0.36 5.44 10.82
C ARG A 37 1.88 5.56 10.77
N THR A 38 2.48 6.16 11.79
CA THR A 38 3.87 6.64 11.76
C THR A 38 4.85 5.83 12.60
N SER A 39 4.39 4.87 13.40
CA SER A 39 5.30 4.05 14.21
C SER A 39 6.20 3.18 13.34
N GLY A 40 7.48 3.05 13.72
CA GLY A 40 8.47 2.19 13.08
C GLY A 40 9.08 2.73 11.78
N ASP A 41 8.81 4.00 11.40
CA ASP A 41 9.32 4.60 10.15
C ASP A 41 9.04 3.77 8.88
N VAL A 42 7.97 2.99 8.90
CA VAL A 42 7.61 2.00 7.86
C VAL A 42 7.43 2.64 6.48
N ASP A 43 7.00 3.89 6.42
CA ASP A 43 6.90 4.67 5.19
C ASP A 43 8.26 4.80 4.48
N TYR A 44 9.34 5.08 5.20
CA TYR A 44 10.68 5.15 4.64
C TYR A 44 11.21 3.79 4.22
N ASP A 45 10.98 2.77 5.03
CA ASP A 45 11.45 1.41 4.75
C ASP A 45 10.73 0.77 3.55
N LEU A 46 9.49 1.15 3.29
CA LEU A 46 8.74 0.72 2.11
C LEU A 46 9.08 1.54 0.86
N SER A 47 9.38 2.82 1.02
CA SER A 47 9.64 3.72 -0.11
C SER A 47 10.99 3.42 -0.76
N SER A 48 11.04 3.48 -2.10
CA SER A 48 12.31 3.39 -2.83
C SER A 48 13.19 4.62 -2.55
N ALA A 49 14.50 4.50 -2.74
CA ALA A 49 15.43 5.62 -2.62
C ALA A 49 15.09 6.77 -3.61
N VAL A 50 14.56 6.43 -4.80
CA VAL A 50 14.11 7.43 -5.79
C VAL A 50 12.89 8.21 -5.29
N SER A 51 12.11 7.61 -4.38
CA SER A 51 10.94 8.22 -3.75
C SER A 51 11.27 8.86 -2.38
N GLY A 52 12.55 8.98 -2.04
CA GLY A 52 13.02 9.58 -0.79
C GLY A 52 13.03 8.65 0.43
N GLY A 53 12.84 7.34 0.22
CA GLY A 53 12.89 6.32 1.29
C GLY A 53 14.26 5.71 1.49
N THR A 54 14.39 4.85 2.49
CA THR A 54 15.59 4.04 2.78
C THR A 54 15.56 2.71 2.01
N ASN A 55 14.36 2.22 1.69
CA ASN A 55 14.12 0.90 1.08
C ASN A 55 14.70 -0.27 1.88
N ASN A 56 14.81 -0.16 3.20
CA ASN A 56 15.36 -1.21 4.05
C ASN A 56 14.55 -2.53 3.96
N SER A 57 13.27 -2.45 3.64
CA SER A 57 12.42 -3.63 3.42
C SER A 57 12.70 -4.35 2.09
N GLY A 58 13.36 -3.71 1.13
CA GLY A 58 13.46 -4.18 -0.25
C GLY A 58 12.15 -4.09 -1.06
N PHE A 59 11.10 -3.50 -0.49
CA PHE A 59 9.81 -3.34 -1.16
C PHE A 59 9.90 -2.46 -2.41
N SER A 60 10.77 -1.45 -2.39
CA SER A 60 11.02 -0.53 -3.53
C SER A 60 9.76 0.18 -4.03
N GLY A 61 8.95 0.68 -3.10
CA GLY A 61 7.71 1.38 -3.40
C GLY A 61 7.94 2.65 -4.21
N LEU A 62 7.37 2.72 -5.41
CA LEU A 62 7.40 3.90 -6.28
C LEU A 62 6.13 4.71 -6.11
N LEU A 63 6.25 6.04 -6.13
CA LEU A 63 5.13 6.96 -6.11
C LEU A 63 4.53 7.06 -7.54
N ALA A 64 3.89 5.98 -7.98
CA ALA A 64 3.39 5.82 -9.34
C ALA A 64 2.05 6.54 -9.60
N GLY A 65 1.41 7.03 -8.53
CA GLY A 65 0.09 7.63 -8.60
C GLY A 65 -1.04 6.60 -8.68
N ASP A 66 -2.22 7.08 -9.06
CA ASP A 66 -3.43 6.29 -9.22
C ASP A 66 -4.18 6.64 -10.51
N ARG A 67 -5.13 5.78 -10.87
CA ARG A 67 -6.15 6.07 -11.87
C ARG A 67 -7.50 6.18 -11.19
N SER A 68 -8.14 7.35 -11.32
CA SER A 68 -9.48 7.58 -10.79
C SER A 68 -10.52 6.63 -11.41
N SER A 69 -11.58 6.36 -10.66
CA SER A 69 -12.73 5.58 -11.11
C SER A 69 -13.44 6.15 -12.35
N VAL A 70 -13.24 7.43 -12.64
CA VAL A 70 -13.80 8.14 -13.81
C VAL A 70 -12.79 8.40 -14.92
N GLY A 71 -11.55 7.89 -14.79
CA GLY A 71 -10.56 7.83 -15.86
C GLY A 71 -9.26 8.61 -15.70
N PRO A 72 -9.23 9.86 -15.18
CA PRO A 72 -7.99 10.62 -15.03
C PRO A 72 -6.98 9.96 -14.10
N PHE A 73 -5.69 10.26 -14.34
CA PHE A 73 -4.57 9.84 -13.48
C PHE A 73 -4.17 10.99 -12.55
N TYR A 74 -3.84 10.67 -11.29
CA TYR A 74 -3.45 11.62 -10.26
C TYR A 74 -2.20 11.15 -9.51
N ASP A 75 -1.64 12.05 -8.71
CA ASP A 75 -0.58 11.81 -7.72
C ASP A 75 0.69 11.14 -8.25
N ARG A 76 0.93 11.18 -9.56
CA ARG A 76 2.22 10.72 -10.12
C ARG A 76 3.36 11.50 -9.48
N THR A 77 4.35 10.80 -8.97
CA THR A 77 5.52 11.30 -8.22
C THR A 77 5.23 11.79 -6.79
N SER A 78 3.97 11.86 -6.37
CA SER A 78 3.59 12.29 -5.02
C SER A 78 2.90 11.19 -4.20
N GLY A 79 2.18 10.27 -4.82
CA GLY A 79 1.48 9.17 -4.16
C GLY A 79 1.85 7.79 -4.70
N GLY A 80 2.00 6.83 -3.81
CA GLY A 80 2.11 5.41 -4.14
C GLY A 80 0.98 4.63 -3.48
N TYR A 81 0.23 3.87 -4.28
CA TYR A 81 -0.98 3.18 -3.87
C TYR A 81 -0.90 1.71 -4.24
N TRP A 82 -1.21 0.81 -3.32
CA TRP A 82 -1.16 -0.64 -3.56
C TRP A 82 -2.40 -1.33 -3.03
N TRP A 83 -3.04 -2.11 -3.92
CA TRP A 83 -4.17 -2.94 -3.55
C TRP A 83 -3.80 -4.03 -2.54
N SER A 84 -4.73 -4.30 -1.66
CA SER A 84 -4.86 -5.56 -0.95
C SER A 84 -5.94 -6.43 -1.62
N SER A 85 -5.83 -7.75 -1.51
CA SER A 85 -6.88 -8.68 -1.96
C SER A 85 -8.09 -8.73 -1.03
N SER A 86 -8.00 -8.09 0.15
CA SER A 86 -9.09 -8.10 1.14
C SER A 86 -10.20 -7.13 0.76
N ALA A 87 -11.36 -7.70 0.39
CA ALA A 87 -12.58 -6.92 0.21
C ALA A 87 -13.08 -6.40 1.57
N THR A 88 -13.49 -5.13 1.60
CA THR A 88 -14.12 -4.48 2.75
C THR A 88 -15.64 -4.31 2.56
N GLY A 89 -16.12 -4.60 1.36
CA GLY A 89 -17.52 -4.61 0.97
C GLY A 89 -17.68 -5.18 -0.44
N ALA A 90 -18.90 -5.21 -0.95
CA ALA A 90 -19.18 -5.73 -2.29
C ALA A 90 -18.38 -4.97 -3.37
N THR A 91 -18.32 -3.64 -3.25
CA THR A 91 -17.68 -2.75 -4.23
C THR A 91 -16.40 -2.10 -3.73
N THR A 92 -15.92 -2.43 -2.52
CA THR A 92 -14.76 -1.80 -1.88
C THR A 92 -13.71 -2.84 -1.47
N ALA A 93 -12.45 -2.42 -1.40
CA ALA A 93 -11.34 -3.22 -0.92
C ALA A 93 -10.35 -2.34 -0.14
N SER A 94 -9.52 -3.00 0.69
CA SER A 94 -8.46 -2.36 1.44
C SER A 94 -7.27 -2.05 0.52
N LEU A 95 -6.57 -0.96 0.80
CA LEU A 95 -5.31 -0.60 0.18
C LEU A 95 -4.33 -0.02 1.19
N ARG A 96 -3.07 0.10 0.77
CA ARG A 96 -2.04 0.92 1.42
C ARG A 96 -1.65 2.06 0.52
N PHE A 97 -1.40 3.24 1.11
CA PHE A 97 -0.79 4.32 0.37
C PHE A 97 0.25 5.10 1.19
N LEU A 98 1.23 5.62 0.46
CA LEU A 98 2.27 6.52 0.89
C LEU A 98 2.13 7.84 0.14
N TYR A 99 2.46 8.96 0.79
CA TYR A 99 2.44 10.27 0.16
C TYR A 99 3.72 11.05 0.48
N SER A 100 4.37 11.64 -0.52
CA SER A 100 5.66 12.32 -0.37
C SER A 100 5.64 13.51 0.59
N GLY A 101 4.48 14.11 0.80
CA GLY A 101 4.28 15.23 1.72
C GLY A 101 3.85 14.84 3.14
N SER A 102 3.72 13.55 3.44
CA SER A 102 3.23 13.06 4.74
C SER A 102 4.03 11.85 5.22
N ARG A 103 4.30 11.83 6.53
CA ARG A 103 4.91 10.67 7.18
C ARG A 103 3.87 9.59 7.43
N GLY A 104 4.31 8.34 7.32
CA GLY A 104 3.54 7.17 7.66
C GLY A 104 2.82 6.51 6.49
N VAL A 105 2.30 5.32 6.77
CA VAL A 105 1.53 4.47 5.85
C VAL A 105 0.06 4.60 6.15
N CYS A 106 -0.76 4.92 5.16
CA CYS A 106 -2.21 4.95 5.33
C CYS A 106 -2.84 3.62 4.90
N ARG A 107 -3.83 3.17 5.67
CA ARG A 107 -4.69 2.00 5.41
C ARG A 107 -6.12 2.48 5.26
N VAL A 108 -6.71 2.29 4.10
CA VAL A 108 -8.06 2.77 3.80
C VAL A 108 -8.85 1.76 2.98
N SER A 109 -10.18 1.91 3.00
CA SER A 109 -11.11 1.19 2.14
C SER A 109 -11.62 2.12 1.06
N VAL A 110 -11.49 1.71 -0.21
CA VAL A 110 -11.93 2.50 -1.36
C VAL A 110 -12.65 1.64 -2.41
N SER A 111 -13.32 2.30 -3.35
CA SER A 111 -14.01 1.62 -4.45
C SER A 111 -13.05 0.83 -5.34
N LYS A 112 -13.43 -0.40 -5.70
CA LYS A 112 -12.71 -1.27 -6.65
C LYS A 112 -12.67 -0.70 -8.08
N ALA A 113 -13.39 0.39 -8.36
CA ALA A 113 -13.36 1.07 -9.65
C ALA A 113 -12.10 1.91 -9.88
N TYR A 114 -11.30 2.17 -8.82
CA TYR A 114 -10.00 2.82 -8.94
C TYR A 114 -8.92 1.88 -9.48
N GLY A 115 -7.93 2.43 -10.16
CA GLY A 115 -6.74 1.71 -10.61
C GLY A 115 -5.54 2.06 -9.73
N PHE A 116 -5.02 1.07 -9.00
CA PHE A 116 -3.82 1.19 -8.16
C PHE A 116 -2.81 0.11 -8.52
N SER A 117 -1.57 0.30 -8.09
CA SER A 117 -0.50 -0.68 -8.27
C SER A 117 -0.81 -1.99 -7.55
N VAL A 118 -0.25 -3.07 -8.06
CA VAL A 118 -0.27 -4.38 -7.42
C VAL A 118 1.17 -4.81 -7.14
N ARG A 119 1.40 -5.28 -5.93
CA ARG A 119 2.63 -5.97 -5.55
C ARG A 119 2.27 -7.42 -5.22
N CYS A 120 2.74 -8.36 -6.02
CA CYS A 120 2.50 -9.77 -5.75
C CYS A 120 3.45 -10.28 -4.66
N LEU A 121 2.94 -11.17 -3.81
CA LEU A 121 3.65 -11.92 -2.79
C LEU A 121 3.76 -13.37 -3.26
N LYS A 122 4.91 -14.00 -3.02
CA LYS A 122 5.14 -15.41 -3.34
C LYS A 122 4.41 -16.29 -2.31
N ASP A 123 3.75 -17.36 -2.78
CA ASP A 123 3.06 -18.36 -1.94
C ASP A 123 4.02 -19.17 -1.08
#